data_6744ec6d7655078c8c0891058943518f
#
_entry.id   6744ec6d7655078c8c0891058943518f
#
_cell.length_a   1.000
_cell.length_b   1.000
_cell.length_c   1.000
_cell.angle_alpha   90.00
_cell.angle_beta   90.00
_cell.angle_gamma   90.00
#
_symmetry.space_group_name_H-M   'P 1'
#
loop_
_entity.id
_entity.type
_entity.pdbx_description
1 polymer ?
#
loop_
_entity_poly.entity_id
_entity_poly.type
_entity_poly.pdbx_seq_one_letter_code
_entity_poly.pdbx_strand_id
1 'polypeptide(L)'
;MIAGANELKYPTMKKRVMCVFGTRPEAVKLAPVVHALKRSPNYEPVVAITAQHREMLDQMMRWFDVKADYDLDLMQHGQTLAELNSRVLLGMDKLLSQDKPDLLLVQGDTTTVMAASQAAFYHKVPVGHIEAGQIGRAHV
;
A
#
# COMPACT_ATOMS: atom_id res chain seq x y z
N MET A 1 -42.32 -21.39 20.26
CA MET A 1 -41.10 -20.88 20.91
C MET A 1 -39.93 -21.39 20.10
N ILE A 2 -39.37 -20.57 19.20
CA ILE A 2 -38.24 -20.94 18.37
C ILE A 2 -37.01 -20.41 19.08
N ALA A 3 -36.21 -21.35 19.61
CA ALA A 3 -34.95 -21.05 20.26
C ALA A 3 -34.00 -20.38 19.26
N GLY A 4 -33.31 -19.37 19.73
CA GLY A 4 -32.45 -18.50 18.96
C GLY A 4 -31.41 -19.23 18.12
N ALA A 5 -31.24 -18.76 16.92
CA ALA A 5 -30.14 -19.10 16.05
C ALA A 5 -28.83 -18.77 16.80
N ASN A 6 -28.13 -19.81 17.17
CA ASN A 6 -26.77 -19.73 17.72
C ASN A 6 -25.88 -19.25 16.59
N GLU A 7 -25.70 -17.93 16.46
CA GLU A 7 -24.68 -17.36 15.63
C GLU A 7 -23.33 -17.85 16.17
N LEU A 8 -22.83 -18.92 15.60
CA LEU A 8 -21.44 -19.31 15.73
C LEU A 8 -20.59 -18.15 15.20
N LYS A 9 -20.22 -17.23 16.09
CA LYS A 9 -19.20 -16.19 15.84
C LYS A 9 -17.86 -16.88 15.67
N TYR A 10 -17.62 -17.43 14.49
CA TYR A 10 -16.25 -17.64 14.09
C TYR A 10 -15.63 -16.23 13.94
N PRO A 11 -14.52 -15.93 14.60
CA PRO A 11 -13.83 -14.69 14.35
C PRO A 11 -13.43 -14.70 12.87
N THR A 12 -14.14 -13.94 12.05
CA THR A 12 -13.75 -13.74 10.65
C THR A 12 -12.38 -13.11 10.67
N MET A 13 -11.37 -13.84 10.20
CA MET A 13 -10.02 -13.30 10.08
C MET A 13 -10.08 -12.05 9.20
N LYS A 14 -9.54 -10.93 9.70
CA LYS A 14 -9.51 -9.69 8.97
C LYS A 14 -8.74 -9.87 7.67
N LYS A 15 -9.22 -9.27 6.59
CA LYS A 15 -8.50 -9.22 5.34
C LYS A 15 -7.35 -8.22 5.43
N ARG A 16 -6.17 -8.64 5.05
CA ARG A 16 -4.97 -7.81 5.13
C ARG A 16 -4.83 -6.99 3.85
N VAL A 17 -4.76 -5.68 4.00
CA VAL A 17 -4.67 -4.71 2.91
C VAL A 17 -3.34 -3.97 3.04
N MET A 18 -2.41 -4.23 2.13
CA MET A 18 -1.11 -3.58 2.10
C MET A 18 -1.18 -2.28 1.30
N CYS A 19 -0.94 -1.15 1.95
CA CYS A 19 -0.84 0.16 1.32
C CYS A 19 0.63 0.48 1.05
N VAL A 20 0.99 0.66 -0.23
CA VAL A 20 2.38 0.89 -0.65
C VAL A 20 2.53 2.30 -1.20
N PHE A 21 3.47 3.05 -0.66
CA PHE A 21 3.79 4.39 -1.14
C PHE A 21 5.23 4.80 -0.82
N GLY A 22 5.74 5.81 -1.55
CA GLY A 22 7.11 6.25 -1.41
C GLY A 22 7.28 7.77 -1.44
N THR A 23 6.21 8.52 -1.76
CA THR A 23 6.24 9.97 -1.90
C THR A 23 5.21 10.64 -0.99
N ARG A 24 5.42 11.96 -0.76
CA ARG A 24 4.50 12.77 0.02
C ARG A 24 3.06 12.79 -0.54
N PRO A 25 2.82 13.02 -1.84
CA PRO A 25 1.47 13.04 -2.39
C PRO A 25 0.73 11.72 -2.19
N GLU A 26 1.41 10.60 -2.36
CA GLU A 26 0.85 9.27 -2.10
C GLU A 26 0.48 9.11 -0.63
N ALA A 27 1.35 9.51 0.30
CA ALA A 27 1.10 9.44 1.74
C ALA A 27 -0.14 10.25 2.15
N VAL A 28 -0.29 11.47 1.63
CA VAL A 28 -1.45 12.34 1.90
C VAL A 28 -2.76 11.66 1.48
N LYS A 29 -2.77 11.01 0.34
CA LYS A 29 -3.97 10.38 -0.21
C LYS A 29 -4.27 9.01 0.40
N LEU A 30 -3.24 8.26 0.78
CA LEU A 30 -3.40 6.93 1.40
C LEU A 30 -3.63 6.97 2.91
N ALA A 31 -3.18 8.00 3.62
CA ALA A 31 -3.37 8.11 5.07
C ALA A 31 -4.84 7.97 5.52
N PRO A 32 -5.82 8.68 4.92
CA PRO A 32 -7.24 8.49 5.29
C PRO A 32 -7.74 7.08 4.99
N VAL A 33 -7.23 6.43 3.95
CA VAL A 33 -7.56 5.03 3.61
C VAL A 33 -7.02 4.09 4.69
N VAL A 34 -5.78 4.26 5.11
CA VAL A 34 -5.18 3.48 6.21
C VAL A 34 -6.01 3.63 7.49
N HIS A 35 -6.41 4.86 7.83
CA HIS A 35 -7.26 5.09 9.00
C HIS A 35 -8.65 4.47 8.87
N ALA A 36 -9.25 4.51 7.69
CA ALA A 36 -10.53 3.86 7.45
C ALA A 36 -10.42 2.34 7.61
N LEU A 37 -9.36 1.74 7.09
CA LEU A 37 -9.08 0.30 7.26
C LEU A 37 -8.87 -0.07 8.73
N LYS A 38 -8.12 0.74 9.49
CA LYS A 38 -7.91 0.52 10.94
C LYS A 38 -9.22 0.51 11.75
N ARG A 39 -10.17 1.36 11.37
CA ARG A 39 -11.49 1.42 12.04
C ARG A 39 -12.42 0.30 11.62
N SER A 40 -12.16 -0.38 10.53
CA SER A 40 -13.01 -1.47 10.03
C SER A 40 -12.83 -2.74 10.85
N PRO A 41 -13.90 -3.44 11.21
CA PRO A 41 -13.80 -4.74 11.85
C PRO A 41 -13.30 -5.84 10.89
N ASN A 42 -13.37 -5.60 9.57
CA ASN A 42 -13.12 -6.61 8.53
C ASN A 42 -11.72 -6.54 7.92
N TYR A 43 -10.98 -5.44 8.16
CA TYR A 43 -9.70 -5.20 7.51
C TYR A 43 -8.58 -4.91 8.50
N GLU A 44 -7.38 -5.29 8.11
CA GLU A 44 -6.12 -4.97 8.78
C GLU A 44 -5.20 -4.28 7.79
N PRO A 45 -4.90 -2.98 7.95
CA PRO A 45 -3.95 -2.31 7.08
C PRO A 45 -2.52 -2.71 7.43
N VAL A 46 -1.73 -2.89 6.39
CA VAL A 46 -0.28 -3.03 6.45
C VAL A 46 0.32 -1.89 5.63
N VAL A 47 1.24 -1.15 6.19
CA VAL A 47 1.85 0.02 5.53
C VAL A 47 3.29 -0.33 5.15
N ALA A 48 3.57 -0.31 3.85
CA ALA A 48 4.91 -0.51 3.30
C ALA A 48 5.37 0.77 2.58
N ILE A 49 6.53 1.28 2.93
CA ILE A 49 7.10 2.47 2.31
C ILE A 49 8.37 2.15 1.55
N THR A 50 8.52 2.75 0.37
CA THR A 50 9.74 2.67 -0.44
C THR A 50 10.73 3.78 -0.13
N ALA A 51 10.26 4.83 0.56
CA ALA A 51 11.03 5.99 1.00
C ALA A 51 11.73 6.73 -0.15
N GLN A 52 11.03 6.98 -1.25
CA GLN A 52 11.56 7.69 -2.40
C GLN A 52 12.00 9.13 -2.07
N HIS A 53 11.35 9.79 -1.11
CA HIS A 53 11.70 11.12 -0.57
C HIS A 53 11.59 11.09 0.95
N ARG A 54 12.62 10.57 1.62
CA ARG A 54 12.64 10.21 3.05
C ARG A 54 12.10 11.32 3.97
N GLU A 55 12.74 12.48 3.97
CA GLU A 55 12.40 13.53 4.94
C GLU A 55 10.96 14.04 4.80
N MET A 56 10.52 14.26 3.56
CA MET A 56 9.16 14.72 3.28
C MET A 56 8.12 13.65 3.57
N LEU A 57 8.44 12.38 3.33
CA LEU A 57 7.58 11.26 3.63
C LEU A 57 7.43 11.08 5.15
N ASP A 58 8.52 11.07 5.89
CA ASP A 58 8.52 10.93 7.35
C ASP A 58 7.73 12.06 8.03
N GLN A 59 7.81 13.28 7.51
CA GLN A 59 7.03 14.41 8.00
C GLN A 59 5.52 14.15 7.81
N MET A 60 5.10 13.70 6.64
CA MET A 60 3.70 13.37 6.36
C MET A 60 3.20 12.23 7.23
N MET A 61 4.01 11.19 7.38
CA MET A 61 3.69 10.05 8.24
C MET A 61 3.42 10.48 9.68
N ARG A 62 4.24 11.38 10.22
CA ARG A 62 4.02 11.96 11.57
C ARG A 62 2.76 12.81 11.64
N TRP A 63 2.51 13.68 10.66
CA TRP A 63 1.33 14.55 10.65
C TRP A 63 0.01 13.78 10.57
N PHE A 64 0.01 12.69 9.85
CA PHE A 64 -1.18 11.84 9.69
C PHE A 64 -1.25 10.68 10.68
N ASP A 65 -0.32 10.58 11.63
CA ASP A 65 -0.24 9.46 12.59
C ASP A 65 -0.31 8.09 11.90
N VAL A 66 0.47 7.94 10.84
CA VAL A 66 0.64 6.68 10.11
C VAL A 66 2.04 6.16 10.40
N LYS A 67 2.13 4.88 10.77
CA LYS A 67 3.41 4.19 10.99
C LYS A 67 3.61 3.16 9.90
N ALA A 68 4.84 3.05 9.40
CA ALA A 68 5.23 2.00 8.48
C ALA A 68 5.42 0.68 9.25
N ASP A 69 4.82 -0.39 8.73
CA ASP A 69 5.11 -1.75 9.16
C ASP A 69 6.37 -2.27 8.47
N TYR A 70 6.57 -1.83 7.22
CA TYR A 70 7.76 -2.14 6.42
C TYR A 70 8.34 -0.88 5.82
N ASP A 71 9.63 -0.68 6.03
CA ASP A 71 10.42 0.38 5.43
C ASP A 71 11.50 -0.26 4.56
N LEU A 72 11.33 -0.17 3.25
CA LEU A 72 12.23 -0.81 2.30
C LEU A 72 13.49 0.02 2.03
N ASP A 73 13.46 1.33 2.35
CA ASP A 73 14.57 2.27 2.24
C ASP A 73 15.37 2.15 0.93
N LEU A 74 14.65 2.21 -0.20
CA LEU A 74 15.18 1.87 -1.52
C LEU A 74 15.84 3.05 -2.24
N MET A 75 15.79 4.25 -1.65
CA MET A 75 16.33 5.45 -2.26
C MET A 75 17.84 5.48 -2.18
N GLN A 76 18.49 5.74 -3.31
CA GLN A 76 19.92 6.02 -3.37
C GLN A 76 20.16 7.33 -4.14
N HIS A 77 21.16 8.08 -3.69
CA HIS A 77 21.53 9.32 -4.34
C HIS A 77 22.05 9.06 -5.76
N GLY A 78 21.56 9.84 -6.73
CA GLY A 78 22.02 9.75 -8.12
C GLY A 78 21.54 8.53 -8.91
N GLN A 79 20.61 7.73 -8.39
CA GLN A 79 20.07 6.56 -9.10
C GLN A 79 19.19 7.00 -10.29
N THR A 80 19.24 6.22 -11.36
CA THR A 80 18.33 6.34 -12.51
C THR A 80 16.95 5.82 -12.19
N LEU A 81 15.94 6.15 -13.01
CA LEU A 81 14.59 5.58 -12.86
C LEU A 81 14.60 4.05 -13.04
N ALA A 82 15.45 3.53 -13.92
CA ALA A 82 15.57 2.09 -14.11
C ALA A 82 16.12 1.39 -12.86
N GLU A 83 17.12 1.97 -12.21
CA GLU A 83 17.66 1.45 -10.95
C GLU A 83 16.64 1.52 -9.82
N LEU A 84 15.91 2.63 -9.70
CA LEU A 84 14.84 2.77 -8.73
C LEU A 84 13.76 1.71 -8.96
N ASN A 85 13.29 1.56 -10.21
CA ASN A 85 12.29 0.55 -10.57
C ASN A 85 12.75 -0.86 -10.20
N SER A 86 13.98 -1.21 -10.53
CA SER A 86 14.56 -2.51 -10.20
C SER A 86 14.60 -2.76 -8.70
N ARG A 87 14.99 -1.76 -7.90
CA ARG A 87 15.05 -1.87 -6.45
C ARG A 87 13.67 -2.02 -5.83
N VAL A 88 12.69 -1.23 -6.28
CA VAL A 88 11.32 -1.33 -5.80
C VAL A 88 10.74 -2.70 -6.16
N LEU A 89 10.93 -3.16 -7.39
CA LEU A 89 10.46 -4.46 -7.84
C LEU A 89 11.04 -5.59 -6.98
N LEU A 90 12.35 -5.64 -6.80
CA LEU A 90 13.03 -6.66 -6.01
C LEU A 90 12.69 -6.56 -4.51
N GLY A 91 12.60 -5.35 -3.97
CA GLY A 91 12.20 -5.14 -2.57
C GLY A 91 10.79 -5.59 -2.30
N MET A 92 9.86 -5.28 -3.18
CA MET A 92 8.47 -5.71 -3.08
C MET A 92 8.32 -7.23 -3.31
N ASP A 93 9.07 -7.80 -4.25
CA ASP A 93 9.09 -9.25 -4.47
C ASP A 93 9.50 -10.00 -3.20
N LYS A 94 10.58 -9.56 -2.57
CA LYS A 94 11.04 -10.12 -1.29
C LYS A 94 10.00 -9.96 -0.18
N LEU A 95 9.40 -8.77 -0.05
CA LEU A 95 8.38 -8.50 0.96
C LEU A 95 7.17 -9.40 0.77
N LEU A 96 6.64 -9.49 -0.44
CA LEU A 96 5.46 -10.29 -0.75
C LEU A 96 5.70 -11.80 -0.62
N SER A 97 6.95 -12.25 -0.75
CA SER A 97 7.32 -13.64 -0.46
C SER A 97 7.26 -13.97 1.03
N GLN A 98 7.49 -12.98 1.90
CA GLN A 98 7.51 -13.14 3.35
C GLN A 98 6.16 -12.84 3.98
N ASP A 99 5.45 -11.86 3.46
CA ASP A 99 4.19 -11.36 4.00
C ASP A 99 3.21 -11.00 2.88
N LYS A 100 2.44 -11.98 2.46
CA LYS A 100 1.49 -11.85 1.35
C LYS A 100 0.14 -11.31 1.84
N PRO A 101 -0.28 -10.10 1.40
CA PRO A 101 -1.59 -9.55 1.74
C PRO A 101 -2.71 -10.16 0.88
N ASP A 102 -3.96 -9.92 1.28
CA ASP A 102 -5.14 -10.25 0.46
C ASP A 102 -5.35 -9.23 -0.68
N LEU A 103 -4.90 -7.99 -0.49
CA LEU A 103 -5.01 -6.89 -1.45
C LEU A 103 -3.82 -5.95 -1.27
N LEU A 104 -3.28 -5.46 -2.37
CA LEU A 104 -2.28 -4.39 -2.39
C LEU A 104 -2.92 -3.12 -2.95
N LEU A 105 -2.79 -2.00 -2.24
CA LEU A 105 -3.25 -0.69 -2.67
C LEU A 105 -2.08 0.21 -3.04
N VAL A 106 -2.18 0.83 -4.20
CA VAL A 106 -1.25 1.85 -4.70
C VAL A 106 -2.02 3.10 -5.11
N GLN A 107 -1.34 4.24 -5.21
CA GLN A 107 -1.95 5.52 -5.54
C GLN A 107 -1.10 6.28 -6.55
N GLY A 108 -1.74 6.81 -7.60
CA GLY A 108 -1.10 7.69 -8.57
C GLY A 108 -0.30 6.97 -9.65
N ASP A 109 0.79 7.60 -10.08
CA ASP A 109 1.53 7.26 -11.30
C ASP A 109 3.06 7.22 -11.12
N THR A 110 3.53 6.98 -9.90
CA THR A 110 4.98 6.92 -9.61
C THR A 110 5.60 5.59 -10.02
N THR A 111 6.93 5.54 -10.02
CA THR A 111 7.70 4.30 -10.20
C THR A 111 7.33 3.25 -9.15
N THR A 112 7.07 3.67 -7.91
CA THR A 112 6.60 2.79 -6.84
C THR A 112 5.29 2.09 -7.22
N VAL A 113 4.32 2.82 -7.79
CA VAL A 113 3.04 2.25 -8.23
C VAL A 113 3.24 1.15 -9.27
N MET A 114 4.04 1.43 -10.30
CA MET A 114 4.31 0.47 -11.37
C MET A 114 5.03 -0.78 -10.85
N ALA A 115 6.13 -0.60 -10.14
CA ALA A 115 6.95 -1.71 -9.69
C ALA A 115 6.26 -2.56 -8.60
N ALA A 116 5.56 -1.94 -7.66
CA ALA A 116 4.78 -2.64 -6.64
C ALA A 116 3.62 -3.44 -7.24
N SER A 117 2.93 -2.87 -8.24
CA SER A 117 1.85 -3.55 -8.95
C SER A 117 2.37 -4.75 -9.74
N GLN A 118 3.53 -4.63 -10.37
CA GLN A 118 4.17 -5.73 -11.09
C GLN A 118 4.58 -6.87 -10.15
N ALA A 119 5.19 -6.54 -9.01
CA ALA A 119 5.52 -7.53 -7.99
C ALA A 119 4.27 -8.25 -7.47
N ALA A 120 3.20 -7.49 -7.18
CA ALA A 120 1.92 -8.06 -6.75
C ALA A 120 1.34 -9.02 -7.79
N PHE A 121 1.41 -8.67 -9.07
CA PHE A 121 0.99 -9.54 -10.16
C PHE A 121 1.76 -10.87 -10.16
N TYR A 122 3.07 -10.85 -9.99
CA TYR A 122 3.90 -12.06 -9.92
C TYR A 122 3.51 -12.95 -8.75
N HIS A 123 3.14 -12.37 -7.62
CA HIS A 123 2.69 -13.07 -6.42
C HIS A 123 1.19 -13.39 -6.42
N LYS A 124 0.46 -13.08 -7.50
CA LYS A 124 -1.00 -13.28 -7.60
C LYS A 124 -1.77 -12.56 -6.47
N VAL A 125 -1.31 -11.37 -6.11
CA VAL A 125 -1.98 -10.47 -5.18
C VAL A 125 -2.80 -9.49 -5.98
N PRO A 126 -4.12 -9.37 -5.73
CA PRO A 126 -4.95 -8.34 -6.35
C PRO A 126 -4.44 -6.95 -6.05
N VAL A 127 -4.52 -6.04 -7.02
CA VAL A 127 -4.10 -4.64 -6.89
C VAL A 127 -5.30 -3.72 -7.00
N GLY A 128 -5.49 -2.84 -6.02
CA GLY A 128 -6.37 -1.69 -6.08
C GLY A 128 -5.56 -0.43 -6.40
N HIS A 129 -5.94 0.30 -7.43
CA HIS A 129 -5.25 1.51 -7.87
C HIS A 129 -6.13 2.74 -7.62
N ILE A 130 -5.77 3.55 -6.65
CA ILE A 130 -6.44 4.79 -6.31
C ILE A 130 -6.03 5.87 -7.31
N GLU A 131 -7.00 6.63 -7.82
CA GLU A 131 -6.85 7.60 -8.92
C GLU A 131 -6.51 6.98 -10.27
N ALA A 132 -6.77 5.71 -10.47
CA ALA A 132 -6.73 5.13 -11.81
C ALA A 132 -7.79 5.78 -12.72
N GLY A 133 -7.46 6.00 -13.98
CA GLY A 133 -8.42 6.47 -14.99
C GLY A 133 -8.76 7.96 -14.94
N GLN A 134 -8.04 8.78 -14.22
CA GLN A 134 -8.13 10.25 -14.33
C GLN A 134 -7.47 10.79 -15.60
N ILE A 135 -6.94 9.93 -16.42
CA ILE A 135 -6.26 10.25 -17.68
C ILE A 135 -7.27 10.84 -18.68
N GLY A 136 -6.94 12.00 -19.27
CA GLY A 136 -7.67 12.57 -20.38
C GLY A 136 -8.79 13.54 -20.02
N ARG A 137 -9.02 13.87 -18.75
CA ARG A 137 -9.93 14.92 -18.35
C ARG A 137 -9.30 16.28 -18.11
N ALA A 138 -7.99 16.36 -18.12
CA ALA A 138 -7.24 17.60 -17.88
C ALA A 138 -7.10 18.47 -19.14
N HIS A 139 -7.66 18.10 -20.27
CA HIS A 139 -7.48 18.76 -21.54
C HIS A 139 -8.77 19.30 -22.16
N VAL A 140 -9.72 19.61 -21.33
CA VAL A 140 -10.94 20.29 -21.80
C VAL A 140 -10.88 21.75 -21.39
#